data_1b2a91845eeb72ad247ebd172b7c0861
#
_entry.id   1b2a91845eeb72ad247ebd172b7c0861
#
_cell.length_a   1.000
_cell.length_b   1.000
_cell.length_c   1.000
_cell.angle_alpha   90.00
_cell.angle_beta   90.00
_cell.angle_gamma   90.00
#
_symmetry.space_group_name_H-M   'P 1'
#
loop_
_entity.id
_entity.type
_entity.pdbx_description
1 polymer ?
#
loop_
_entity_poly.entity_id
_entity_poly.type
_entity_poly.pdbx_seq_one_letter_code
_entity_poly.pdbx_strand_id
1 'polypeptide(L)'
;FLFFAIITGAIGHVIWNALLKKSEDKIKFMRAFTLLSSLLLFPLLFFFEPLPRTAWPFFFITIVIHVFYKIFLCKVYDYSGLSFGYPIARGLPSLILLLLTPFVFGENLELNNKLSVIIISLGILLLVFSEGNFKKINIKGLTYSLIVALIIIAYTITDAKGARASNALTYLLYYFSLDGFIFNIIAPFIFKKKEIHLNYFLKNFKNISIAAFFNIY
;
A
#
# COMPACT_ATOMS: atom_id res chain seq x y z
N PHE A 1 -17.62 -16.48 -2.49
CA PHE A 1 -17.56 -15.10 -2.00
C PHE A 1 -16.12 -14.61 -1.85
N LEU A 2 -15.26 -15.29 -1.07
CA LEU A 2 -13.87 -14.87 -0.79
C LEU A 2 -13.03 -14.68 -2.07
N PHE A 3 -13.16 -15.58 -3.05
CA PHE A 3 -12.45 -15.51 -4.32
C PHE A 3 -12.79 -14.23 -5.10
N PHE A 4 -14.05 -13.87 -5.19
CA PHE A 4 -14.48 -12.62 -5.84
C PHE A 4 -13.98 -11.38 -5.09
N ALA A 5 -14.00 -11.40 -3.76
CA ALA A 5 -13.47 -10.31 -2.94
C ALA A 5 -11.98 -10.09 -3.18
N ILE A 6 -11.17 -11.16 -3.27
CA ILE A 6 -9.74 -11.07 -3.57
C ILE A 6 -9.49 -10.48 -4.96
N ILE A 7 -10.23 -10.95 -5.98
CA ILE A 7 -10.07 -10.42 -7.36
C ILE A 7 -10.46 -8.95 -7.43
N THR A 8 -11.60 -8.56 -6.84
CA THR A 8 -12.04 -7.16 -6.86
C THR A 8 -11.07 -6.26 -6.09
N GLY A 9 -10.52 -6.73 -4.97
CA GLY A 9 -9.46 -6.02 -4.25
C GLY A 9 -8.19 -5.86 -5.08
N ALA A 10 -7.76 -6.90 -5.78
CA ALA A 10 -6.60 -6.84 -6.67
C ALA A 10 -6.81 -5.85 -7.81
N ILE A 11 -7.98 -5.88 -8.46
CA ILE A 11 -8.35 -4.92 -9.52
C ILE A 11 -8.37 -3.48 -8.96
N GLY A 12 -9.01 -3.28 -7.82
CA GLY A 12 -9.06 -1.98 -7.14
C GLY A 12 -7.66 -1.45 -6.84
N HIS A 13 -6.77 -2.33 -6.38
CA HIS A 13 -5.38 -1.98 -6.10
C HIS A 13 -4.62 -1.52 -7.36
N VAL A 14 -4.85 -2.15 -8.50
CA VAL A 14 -4.28 -1.72 -9.78
C VAL A 14 -4.85 -0.37 -10.22
N ILE A 15 -6.16 -0.16 -10.04
CA ILE A 15 -6.84 1.08 -10.47
C ILE A 15 -6.27 2.30 -9.74
N TRP A 16 -6.22 2.29 -8.40
CA TRP A 16 -5.71 3.47 -7.68
C TRP A 16 -4.21 3.71 -7.93
N ASN A 17 -3.40 2.66 -8.11
CA ASN A 17 -2.00 2.79 -8.49
C ASN A 17 -1.84 3.41 -9.89
N ALA A 18 -2.68 3.01 -10.86
CA ALA A 18 -2.67 3.58 -12.20
C ALA A 18 -3.09 5.07 -12.19
N LEU A 19 -4.09 5.44 -11.39
CA LEU A 19 -4.50 6.82 -11.20
C LEU A 19 -3.39 7.66 -10.55
N LEU A 20 -2.74 7.12 -9.52
CA LEU A 20 -1.58 7.75 -8.88
C LEU A 20 -0.44 7.96 -9.88
N LYS A 21 -0.11 6.95 -10.70
CA LYS A 21 0.94 7.06 -11.72
C LYS A 21 0.62 8.12 -12.77
N LYS A 22 -0.64 8.25 -13.18
CA LYS A 22 -1.10 9.25 -14.16
C LYS A 22 -1.17 10.67 -13.60
N SER A 23 -1.24 10.85 -12.28
CA SER A 23 -1.36 12.17 -11.68
C SER A 23 -0.10 13.01 -11.92
N GLU A 24 -0.27 14.32 -12.16
CA GLU A 24 0.84 15.26 -12.33
C GLU A 24 1.66 15.41 -11.04
N ASP A 25 1.00 15.57 -9.90
CA ASP A 25 1.61 15.61 -8.57
C ASP A 25 1.15 14.42 -7.73
N LYS A 26 1.98 13.40 -7.67
CA LYS A 26 1.69 12.12 -7.00
C LYS A 26 1.47 12.28 -5.50
N ILE A 27 2.24 13.18 -4.86
CA ILE A 27 2.10 13.43 -3.42
C ILE A 27 0.77 14.13 -3.11
N LYS A 28 0.39 15.15 -3.89
CA LYS A 28 -0.92 15.80 -3.72
C LYS A 28 -2.06 14.83 -3.96
N PHE A 29 -1.96 14.02 -5.00
CA PHE A 29 -2.97 13.02 -5.32
C PHE A 29 -3.09 11.95 -4.22
N MET A 30 -1.94 11.41 -3.75
CA MET A 30 -1.88 10.44 -2.64
C MET A 30 -2.53 11.02 -1.38
N ARG A 31 -2.17 12.24 -0.99
CA ARG A 31 -2.75 12.91 0.17
C ARG A 31 -4.25 13.11 0.03
N ALA A 32 -4.73 13.55 -1.16
CA ALA A 32 -6.13 13.85 -1.39
C ALA A 32 -7.01 12.59 -1.28
N PHE A 33 -6.64 11.48 -1.93
CA PHE A 33 -7.48 10.29 -1.88
C PHE A 33 -7.38 9.56 -0.53
N THR A 34 -6.20 9.52 0.11
CA THR A 34 -6.09 8.91 1.45
C THR A 34 -6.85 9.71 2.50
N LEU A 35 -6.86 11.05 2.41
CA LEU A 35 -7.69 11.89 3.28
C LEU A 35 -9.18 11.59 3.07
N LEU A 36 -9.62 11.49 1.81
CA LEU A 36 -11.02 11.17 1.51
C LEU A 36 -11.39 9.77 2.03
N SER A 37 -10.52 8.76 1.85
CA SER A 37 -10.70 7.41 2.41
C SER A 37 -10.90 7.47 3.93
N SER A 38 -10.02 8.20 4.63
CA SER A 38 -10.11 8.34 6.09
C SER A 38 -11.38 9.07 6.52
N LEU A 39 -11.78 10.15 5.83
CA LEU A 39 -13.02 10.87 6.11
C LEU A 39 -14.26 9.98 5.97
N LEU A 40 -14.28 9.10 4.96
CA LEU A 40 -15.40 8.17 4.73
C LEU A 40 -15.47 7.07 5.78
N LEU A 41 -14.32 6.57 6.25
CA LEU A 41 -14.28 5.46 7.21
C LEU A 41 -14.29 5.91 8.66
N PHE A 42 -13.84 7.12 8.98
CA PHE A 42 -13.75 7.60 10.35
C PHE A 42 -15.07 7.51 11.14
N PRO A 43 -16.24 7.84 10.57
CA PRO A 43 -17.51 7.69 11.31
C PRO A 43 -17.83 6.25 11.69
N LEU A 44 -17.31 5.26 10.95
CA LEU A 44 -17.55 3.84 11.25
C LEU A 44 -16.87 3.41 12.54
N LEU A 45 -15.78 4.10 12.96
CA LEU A 45 -15.10 3.79 14.23
C LEU A 45 -16.05 3.85 15.46
N PHE A 46 -17.09 4.68 15.41
CA PHE A 46 -18.06 4.80 16.50
C PHE A 46 -18.99 3.58 16.64
N PHE A 47 -19.02 2.72 15.62
CA PHE A 47 -19.86 1.50 15.60
C PHE A 47 -19.06 0.23 15.86
N PHE A 48 -17.74 0.33 15.99
CA PHE A 48 -16.84 -0.81 16.23
C PHE A 48 -16.21 -0.73 17.61
N GLU A 49 -15.84 -1.90 18.13
CA GLU A 49 -15.11 -1.98 19.40
C GLU A 49 -13.78 -1.25 19.35
N PRO A 50 -13.37 -0.60 20.46
CA PRO A 50 -12.08 0.03 20.55
C PRO A 50 -10.93 -0.95 20.30
N LEU A 51 -9.87 -0.47 19.66
CA LEU A 51 -8.67 -1.28 19.46
C LEU A 51 -8.08 -1.67 20.82
N PRO A 52 -7.83 -2.97 21.10
CA PRO A 52 -7.30 -3.42 22.38
C PRO A 52 -5.88 -2.90 22.60
N ARG A 53 -5.50 -2.72 23.88
CA ARG A 53 -4.18 -2.16 24.24
C ARG A 53 -3.01 -2.94 23.65
N THR A 54 -3.14 -4.24 23.46
CA THR A 54 -2.15 -5.13 22.87
C THR A 54 -1.87 -4.85 21.39
N ALA A 55 -2.82 -4.27 20.67
CA ALA A 55 -2.68 -3.95 19.24
C ALA A 55 -2.09 -2.55 18.97
N TRP A 56 -2.19 -1.60 19.93
CA TRP A 56 -1.71 -0.23 19.75
C TRP A 56 -0.23 -0.11 19.36
N PRO A 57 0.72 -0.86 19.95
CA PRO A 57 2.12 -0.78 19.52
C PRO A 57 2.28 -1.08 18.03
N PHE A 58 1.63 -2.14 17.52
CA PHE A 58 1.66 -2.50 16.11
C PHE A 58 1.00 -1.43 15.24
N PHE A 59 -0.11 -0.86 15.72
CA PHE A 59 -0.80 0.22 15.02
C PHE A 59 0.09 1.45 14.83
N PHE A 60 0.77 1.94 15.86
CA PHE A 60 1.67 3.09 15.73
C PHE A 60 2.86 2.81 14.82
N ILE A 61 3.46 1.62 14.93
CA ILE A 61 4.56 1.22 14.07
C ILE A 61 4.10 1.18 12.61
N THR A 62 2.96 0.56 12.34
CA THR A 62 2.41 0.44 10.99
C THR A 62 2.11 1.80 10.36
N ILE A 63 1.52 2.73 11.09
CA ILE A 63 1.26 4.10 10.60
C ILE A 63 2.55 4.78 10.13
N VAL A 64 3.61 4.68 10.93
CA VAL A 64 4.92 5.26 10.56
C VAL A 64 5.46 4.60 9.29
N ILE A 65 5.42 3.27 9.22
CA ILE A 65 5.91 2.53 8.05
C ILE A 65 5.10 2.90 6.80
N HIS A 66 3.78 3.03 6.90
CA HIS A 66 2.92 3.40 5.78
C HIS A 66 3.09 4.86 5.31
N VAL A 67 3.50 5.77 6.17
CA VAL A 67 3.93 7.12 5.74
C VAL A 67 5.13 7.00 4.80
N PHE A 68 6.16 6.23 5.18
CA PHE A 68 7.32 5.99 4.31
C PHE A 68 6.92 5.24 3.03
N TYR A 69 6.06 4.23 3.12
CA TYR A 69 5.52 3.52 1.96
C TYR A 69 4.95 4.49 0.92
N LYS A 70 4.06 5.39 1.33
CA LYS A 70 3.42 6.37 0.43
C LYS A 70 4.44 7.31 -0.22
N ILE A 71 5.41 7.77 0.55
CA ILE A 71 6.47 8.65 0.07
C ILE A 71 7.31 7.95 -1.00
N PHE A 72 7.81 6.76 -0.69
CA PHE A 72 8.68 6.02 -1.60
C PHE A 72 7.92 5.46 -2.80
N LEU A 73 6.66 5.08 -2.65
CA LEU A 73 5.81 4.67 -3.78
C LEU A 73 5.61 5.82 -4.79
N CYS A 74 5.39 7.05 -4.32
CA CYS A 74 5.35 8.20 -5.21
C CYS A 74 6.66 8.37 -5.97
N LYS A 75 7.81 8.19 -5.31
CA LYS A 75 9.14 8.23 -5.97
C LYS A 75 9.32 7.10 -6.97
N VAL A 76 8.85 5.87 -6.67
CA VAL A 76 8.86 4.79 -7.67
C VAL A 76 8.18 5.26 -8.95
N TYR A 77 6.98 5.85 -8.84
CA TYR A 77 6.21 6.28 -10.00
C TYR A 77 6.72 7.57 -10.66
N ASP A 78 7.58 8.33 -10.00
CA ASP A 78 8.30 9.45 -10.63
C ASP A 78 9.44 8.95 -11.53
N TYR A 79 10.14 7.88 -11.13
CA TYR A 79 11.37 7.42 -11.79
C TYR A 79 11.20 6.14 -12.61
N SER A 80 10.10 5.41 -12.48
CA SER A 80 9.86 4.16 -13.22
C SER A 80 8.44 4.06 -13.78
N GLY A 81 8.27 3.22 -14.83
CA GLY A 81 6.97 2.81 -15.33
C GLY A 81 6.22 1.89 -14.35
N LEU A 82 4.90 1.77 -14.58
CA LEU A 82 4.07 0.84 -13.79
C LEU A 82 4.51 -0.61 -14.03
N SER A 83 4.88 -0.94 -15.26
CA SER A 83 5.31 -2.28 -15.68
C SER A 83 6.69 -2.70 -15.12
N PHE A 84 7.47 -1.75 -14.59
CA PHE A 84 8.77 -2.03 -14.00
C PHE A 84 8.74 -1.92 -12.47
N GLY A 85 8.37 -0.76 -11.95
CA GLY A 85 8.45 -0.48 -10.51
C GLY A 85 7.44 -1.25 -9.67
N TYR A 86 6.21 -1.38 -10.17
CA TYR A 86 5.15 -2.10 -9.46
C TYR A 86 5.41 -3.60 -9.31
N PRO A 87 5.82 -4.36 -10.36
CA PRO A 87 6.13 -5.78 -10.21
C PRO A 87 7.26 -6.06 -9.22
N ILE A 88 8.32 -5.26 -9.21
CA ILE A 88 9.41 -5.41 -8.25
C ILE A 88 8.91 -5.17 -6.82
N ALA A 89 8.17 -4.06 -6.62
CA ALA A 89 7.65 -3.71 -5.30
C ALA A 89 6.61 -4.71 -4.76
N ARG A 90 5.97 -5.52 -5.60
CA ARG A 90 4.93 -6.47 -5.21
C ARG A 90 5.35 -7.94 -5.27
N GLY A 91 6.11 -8.33 -6.28
CA GLY A 91 6.54 -9.72 -6.44
C GLY A 91 7.63 -10.13 -5.45
N LEU A 92 8.59 -9.24 -5.20
CA LEU A 92 9.71 -9.53 -4.30
C LEU A 92 9.26 -9.73 -2.84
N PRO A 93 8.40 -8.86 -2.24
CA PRO A 93 7.96 -9.05 -0.87
C PRO A 93 7.28 -10.38 -0.63
N SER A 94 6.45 -10.85 -1.56
CA SER A 94 5.74 -12.12 -1.39
C SER A 94 6.69 -13.31 -1.29
N LEU A 95 7.77 -13.34 -2.09
CA LEU A 95 8.80 -14.37 -2.01
C LEU A 95 9.58 -14.30 -0.69
N ILE A 96 9.96 -13.09 -0.27
CA ILE A 96 10.73 -12.91 0.97
C ILE A 96 9.87 -13.26 2.18
N LEU A 97 8.60 -12.83 2.20
CA LEU A 97 7.66 -13.18 3.28
C LEU A 97 7.41 -14.69 3.35
N LEU A 98 7.36 -15.40 2.21
CA LEU A 98 7.27 -16.86 2.20
C LEU A 98 8.41 -17.50 2.99
N LEU A 99 9.63 -16.98 2.85
CA LEU A 99 10.81 -17.47 3.57
C LEU A 99 10.81 -17.03 5.04
N LEU A 100 10.31 -15.84 5.35
CA LEU A 100 10.30 -15.28 6.70
C LEU A 100 9.16 -15.82 7.58
N THR A 101 8.05 -16.28 7.00
CA THR A 101 6.86 -16.71 7.74
C THR A 101 7.16 -17.76 8.82
N PRO A 102 7.94 -18.82 8.59
CA PRO A 102 8.26 -19.80 9.63
C PRO A 102 9.03 -19.18 10.82
N PHE A 103 9.92 -18.24 10.56
CA PHE A 103 10.74 -17.60 11.59
C PHE A 103 9.99 -16.53 12.39
N VAL A 104 9.11 -15.78 11.71
CA VAL A 104 8.40 -14.64 12.32
C VAL A 104 7.13 -15.08 13.04
N PHE A 105 6.44 -16.09 12.51
CA PHE A 105 5.14 -16.54 13.00
C PHE A 105 5.14 -17.97 13.52
N GLY A 106 6.22 -18.74 13.32
CA GLY A 106 6.27 -20.15 13.66
C GLY A 106 5.37 -21.04 12.81
N GLU A 107 4.88 -20.51 11.68
CA GLU A 107 3.91 -21.20 10.81
C GLU A 107 4.60 -21.77 9.57
N ASN A 108 4.40 -23.05 9.30
CA ASN A 108 4.83 -23.67 8.06
C ASN A 108 3.66 -23.77 7.09
N LEU A 109 3.79 -23.08 5.95
CA LEU A 109 2.82 -23.22 4.88
C LEU A 109 2.88 -24.60 4.25
N GLU A 110 1.72 -25.13 3.85
CA GLU A 110 1.65 -26.34 3.05
C GLU A 110 2.34 -26.16 1.68
N LEU A 111 2.80 -27.27 1.10
CA LEU A 111 3.56 -27.25 -0.16
C LEU A 111 2.77 -26.56 -1.29
N ASN A 112 1.47 -26.84 -1.41
CA ASN A 112 0.61 -26.21 -2.43
C ASN A 112 0.54 -24.70 -2.28
N ASN A 113 0.47 -24.18 -1.04
CA ASN A 113 0.46 -22.76 -0.77
C ASN A 113 1.83 -22.13 -1.09
N LYS A 114 2.94 -22.80 -0.75
CA LYS A 114 4.29 -22.35 -1.12
C LYS A 114 4.45 -22.25 -2.63
N LEU A 115 4.06 -23.28 -3.36
CA LEU A 115 4.12 -23.29 -4.83
C LEU A 115 3.27 -22.19 -5.44
N SER A 116 2.05 -21.97 -4.93
CA SER A 116 1.16 -20.90 -5.39
C SER A 116 1.78 -19.52 -5.23
N VAL A 117 2.39 -19.22 -4.07
CA VAL A 117 3.07 -17.93 -3.83
C VAL A 117 4.25 -17.76 -4.79
N ILE A 118 5.06 -18.81 -4.99
CA ILE A 118 6.20 -18.78 -5.91
C ILE A 118 5.73 -18.51 -7.34
N ILE A 119 4.74 -19.23 -7.84
CA ILE A 119 4.23 -19.09 -9.20
C ILE A 119 3.66 -17.68 -9.43
N ILE A 120 2.84 -17.18 -8.51
CA ILE A 120 2.26 -15.82 -8.60
C ILE A 120 3.36 -14.77 -8.57
N SER A 121 4.30 -14.88 -7.63
CA SER A 121 5.38 -13.90 -7.48
C SER A 121 6.31 -13.87 -8.69
N LEU A 122 6.68 -15.03 -9.22
CA LEU A 122 7.48 -15.14 -10.44
C LEU A 122 6.70 -14.57 -11.64
N GLY A 123 5.40 -14.88 -11.76
CA GLY A 123 4.54 -14.31 -12.81
C GLY A 123 4.51 -12.78 -12.77
N ILE A 124 4.39 -12.19 -11.57
CA ILE A 124 4.45 -10.73 -11.39
C ILE A 124 5.84 -10.19 -11.76
N LEU A 125 6.93 -10.84 -11.33
CA LEU A 125 8.29 -10.41 -11.65
C LEU A 125 8.61 -10.53 -13.13
N LEU A 126 8.05 -11.52 -13.85
CA LEU A 126 8.20 -11.65 -15.28
C LEU A 126 7.64 -10.46 -16.06
N LEU A 127 6.68 -9.73 -15.52
CA LEU A 127 6.19 -8.49 -16.14
C LEU A 127 7.27 -7.42 -16.29
N VAL A 128 8.31 -7.45 -15.46
CA VAL A 128 9.48 -6.56 -15.62
C VAL A 128 10.15 -6.75 -16.98
N PHE A 129 10.13 -7.99 -17.49
CA PHE A 129 10.74 -8.34 -18.76
C PHE A 129 9.88 -8.04 -19.98
N SER A 130 8.59 -7.78 -19.80
CA SER A 130 7.63 -7.56 -20.90
C SER A 130 7.89 -6.29 -21.71
N GLU A 131 8.50 -5.28 -21.12
CA GLU A 131 8.82 -4.01 -21.82
C GLU A 131 10.06 -4.07 -22.72
N GLY A 132 10.81 -5.19 -22.74
CA GLY A 132 11.90 -5.46 -23.69
C GLY A 132 13.10 -4.51 -23.66
N ASN A 133 13.10 -3.51 -22.82
CA ASN A 133 14.04 -2.38 -22.88
C ASN A 133 14.97 -2.31 -21.65
N PHE A 134 15.72 -3.42 -21.41
CA PHE A 134 16.72 -3.48 -20.33
C PHE A 134 17.80 -2.40 -20.40
N LYS A 135 18.07 -1.85 -21.58
CA LYS A 135 19.09 -0.81 -21.79
C LYS A 135 18.73 0.55 -21.14
N LYS A 136 17.49 0.73 -20.65
CA LYS A 136 17.01 1.99 -20.05
C LYS A 136 16.52 1.83 -18.61
N ILE A 137 17.03 0.83 -17.87
CA ILE A 137 16.66 0.70 -16.46
C ILE A 137 17.13 1.95 -15.69
N ASN A 138 16.17 2.69 -15.16
CA ASN A 138 16.48 3.81 -14.28
C ASN A 138 16.87 3.27 -12.89
N ILE A 139 18.15 3.40 -12.54
CA ILE A 139 18.69 2.93 -11.26
C ILE A 139 17.93 3.53 -10.08
N LYS A 140 17.53 4.80 -10.13
CA LYS A 140 16.71 5.42 -9.08
C LYS A 140 15.35 4.74 -8.95
N GLY A 141 14.69 4.42 -10.07
CA GLY A 141 13.45 3.67 -10.09
C GLY A 141 13.60 2.29 -9.46
N LEU A 142 14.65 1.56 -9.80
CA LEU A 142 14.98 0.25 -9.19
C LEU A 142 15.22 0.39 -7.69
N THR A 143 16.07 1.31 -7.27
CA THR A 143 16.38 1.54 -5.84
C THR A 143 15.12 1.86 -5.04
N TYR A 144 14.26 2.75 -5.53
CA TYR A 144 13.00 3.05 -4.84
C TYR A 144 12.04 1.87 -4.83
N SER A 145 11.99 1.05 -5.88
CA SER A 145 11.17 -0.17 -5.91
C SER A 145 11.64 -1.21 -4.87
N LEU A 146 12.95 -1.37 -4.70
CA LEU A 146 13.52 -2.24 -3.67
C LEU A 146 13.25 -1.71 -2.26
N ILE A 147 13.37 -0.40 -2.04
CA ILE A 147 13.01 0.22 -0.75
C ILE A 147 11.53 -0.01 -0.45
N VAL A 148 10.64 0.19 -1.42
CA VAL A 148 9.20 -0.08 -1.26
C VAL A 148 8.96 -1.55 -0.96
N ALA A 149 9.67 -2.48 -1.61
CA ALA A 149 9.56 -3.91 -1.32
C ALA A 149 9.91 -4.22 0.15
N LEU A 150 11.00 -3.66 0.68
CA LEU A 150 11.38 -3.82 2.09
C LEU A 150 10.35 -3.22 3.05
N ILE A 151 9.81 -2.05 2.72
CA ILE A 151 8.75 -1.40 3.50
C ILE A 151 7.49 -2.27 3.51
N ILE A 152 7.11 -2.89 2.37
CA ILE A 152 5.98 -3.80 2.28
C ILE A 152 6.17 -5.01 3.20
N ILE A 153 7.35 -5.61 3.23
CA ILE A 153 7.66 -6.71 4.14
C ILE A 153 7.45 -6.26 5.59
N ALA A 154 8.00 -5.10 5.95
CA ALA A 154 7.92 -4.58 7.31
C ALA A 154 6.48 -4.32 7.76
N TYR A 155 5.67 -3.61 6.96
CA TYR A 155 4.29 -3.36 7.34
C TYR A 155 3.44 -4.63 7.33
N THR A 156 3.65 -5.56 6.39
CA THR A 156 2.89 -6.81 6.33
C THR A 156 3.10 -7.65 7.60
N ILE A 157 4.34 -7.74 8.11
CA ILE A 157 4.63 -8.41 9.38
C ILE A 157 3.97 -7.69 10.56
N THR A 158 4.06 -6.36 10.59
CA THR A 158 3.50 -5.54 11.67
C THR A 158 1.98 -5.62 11.68
N ASP A 159 1.33 -5.49 10.51
CA ASP A 159 -0.12 -5.57 10.37
C ASP A 159 -0.66 -6.95 10.73
N ALA A 160 0.03 -8.02 10.30
CA ALA A 160 -0.35 -9.37 10.68
C ALA A 160 -0.31 -9.59 12.20
N LYS A 161 0.70 -9.03 12.90
CA LYS A 161 0.77 -9.07 14.37
C LYS A 161 -0.32 -8.22 15.02
N GLY A 162 -0.59 -7.03 14.49
CA GLY A 162 -1.65 -6.15 14.99
C GLY A 162 -3.05 -6.76 14.80
N ALA A 163 -3.31 -7.34 13.63
CA ALA A 163 -4.56 -8.02 13.33
C ALA A 163 -4.79 -9.26 14.23
N ARG A 164 -3.73 -10.00 14.57
CA ARG A 164 -3.80 -11.15 15.52
C ARG A 164 -3.97 -10.71 16.98
N ALA A 165 -3.43 -9.55 17.33
CA ALA A 165 -3.59 -8.97 18.68
C ALA A 165 -4.96 -8.34 18.90
N SER A 166 -5.80 -8.25 17.86
CA SER A 166 -7.16 -7.69 17.88
C SER A 166 -8.08 -8.51 16.97
N ASN A 167 -9.15 -7.90 16.48
CA ASN A 167 -9.92 -8.41 15.34
C ASN A 167 -9.36 -7.78 14.05
N ALA A 168 -9.13 -8.58 13.00
CA ALA A 168 -8.53 -8.10 11.75
C ALA A 168 -9.34 -6.97 11.10
N LEU A 169 -10.68 -7.06 11.12
CA LEU A 169 -11.55 -6.02 10.56
C LEU A 169 -11.46 -4.72 11.36
N THR A 170 -11.47 -4.81 12.70
CA THR A 170 -11.30 -3.65 13.59
C THR A 170 -9.94 -3.00 13.35
N TYR A 171 -8.85 -3.79 13.27
CA TYR A 171 -7.51 -3.28 13.04
C TYR A 171 -7.41 -2.51 11.71
N LEU A 172 -7.91 -3.09 10.63
CA LEU A 172 -7.92 -2.47 9.30
C LEU A 172 -8.78 -1.20 9.27
N LEU A 173 -9.93 -1.22 9.94
CA LEU A 173 -10.80 -0.05 10.03
C LEU A 173 -10.09 1.10 10.75
N TYR A 174 -9.43 0.85 11.89
CA TYR A 174 -8.63 1.86 12.58
C TYR A 174 -7.50 2.38 11.70
N TYR A 175 -6.78 1.48 11.01
CA TYR A 175 -5.71 1.85 10.12
C TYR A 175 -6.22 2.79 9.01
N PHE A 176 -7.18 2.38 8.18
CA PHE A 176 -7.67 3.19 7.06
C PHE A 176 -8.37 4.49 7.52
N SER A 177 -9.03 4.48 8.67
CA SER A 177 -9.68 5.67 9.21
C SER A 177 -8.70 6.75 9.66
N LEU A 178 -7.52 6.38 10.15
CA LEU A 178 -6.58 7.34 10.74
C LEU A 178 -5.37 7.62 9.82
N ASP A 179 -5.02 6.70 8.94
CA ASP A 179 -3.85 6.76 8.09
C ASP A 179 -3.80 8.02 7.21
N GLY A 180 -4.90 8.37 6.55
CA GLY A 180 -4.97 9.56 5.69
C GLY A 180 -4.86 10.86 6.49
N PHE A 181 -5.43 10.96 7.68
CA PHE A 181 -5.27 12.13 8.54
C PHE A 181 -3.81 12.28 8.96
N ILE A 182 -3.19 11.21 9.46
CA ILE A 182 -1.81 11.23 9.93
C ILE A 182 -0.86 11.56 8.78
N PHE A 183 -1.05 10.94 7.60
CA PHE A 183 -0.25 11.26 6.42
C PHE A 183 -0.40 12.73 6.01
N ASN A 184 -1.60 13.31 6.08
CA ASN A 184 -1.82 14.71 5.75
C ASN A 184 -1.24 15.70 6.77
N ILE A 185 -1.08 15.28 8.03
CA ILE A 185 -0.36 16.06 9.05
C ILE A 185 1.15 16.01 8.79
N ILE A 186 1.70 14.83 8.49
CA ILE A 186 3.15 14.63 8.38
C ILE A 186 3.71 15.11 7.04
N ALA A 187 3.01 14.86 5.92
CA ALA A 187 3.49 15.14 4.58
C ALA A 187 3.94 16.60 4.34
N PRO A 188 3.27 17.65 4.85
CA PRO A 188 3.72 19.03 4.67
C PRO A 188 5.09 19.32 5.25
N PHE A 189 5.46 18.68 6.36
CA PHE A 189 6.78 18.85 6.99
C PHE A 189 7.89 18.24 6.13
N ILE A 190 7.59 17.14 5.42
CA ILE A 190 8.56 16.45 4.56
C ILE A 190 8.70 17.13 3.20
N PHE A 191 7.61 17.60 2.62
CA PHE A 191 7.54 18.09 1.24
C PHE A 191 7.44 19.62 1.09
N LYS A 192 7.78 20.40 2.11
CA LYS A 192 7.77 21.87 2.10
C LYS A 192 6.72 22.46 1.12
N LYS A 193 5.52 22.77 1.62
CA LYS A 193 4.45 23.50 0.91
C LYS A 193 3.70 22.80 -0.24
N LYS A 194 3.51 21.49 -0.22
CA LYS A 194 2.53 20.88 -1.13
C LYS A 194 1.11 20.97 -0.53
N GLU A 195 0.60 22.18 -0.40
CA GLU A 195 -0.79 22.39 0.04
C GLU A 195 -1.78 21.81 -0.97
N ILE A 196 -2.82 21.18 -0.45
CA ILE A 196 -3.94 20.73 -1.27
C ILE A 196 -4.98 21.86 -1.25
N HIS A 197 -4.98 22.66 -2.31
CA HIS A 197 -6.03 23.67 -2.47
C HIS A 197 -7.35 23.01 -2.87
N LEU A 198 -8.45 23.58 -2.42
CA LEU A 198 -9.80 23.10 -2.77
C LEU A 198 -9.98 22.95 -4.30
N ASN A 199 -9.43 23.88 -5.07
CA ASN A 199 -9.47 23.83 -6.54
C ASN A 199 -8.80 22.57 -7.11
N TYR A 200 -7.69 22.10 -6.51
CA TYR A 200 -7.06 20.84 -6.94
C TYR A 200 -7.97 19.64 -6.67
N PHE A 201 -8.60 19.62 -5.50
CA PHE A 201 -9.52 18.57 -5.12
C PHE A 201 -10.73 18.53 -6.05
N LEU A 202 -11.37 19.68 -6.31
CA LEU A 202 -12.53 19.77 -7.20
C LEU A 202 -12.19 19.38 -8.64
N LYS A 203 -11.07 19.88 -9.17
CA LYS A 203 -10.60 19.52 -10.54
C LYS A 203 -10.36 18.02 -10.71
N ASN A 204 -9.89 17.34 -9.68
CA ASN A 204 -9.51 15.91 -9.74
C ASN A 204 -10.52 15.01 -9.00
N PHE A 205 -11.68 15.53 -8.61
CA PHE A 205 -12.63 14.88 -7.71
C PHE A 205 -13.00 13.45 -8.15
N LYS A 206 -13.31 13.25 -9.43
CA LYS A 206 -13.63 11.91 -9.97
C LYS A 206 -12.51 10.91 -9.71
N ASN A 207 -11.28 11.25 -10.07
CA ASN A 207 -10.14 10.35 -9.94
C ASN A 207 -9.78 10.12 -8.46
N ILE A 208 -9.88 11.16 -7.64
CA ILE A 208 -9.67 11.09 -6.18
C ILE A 208 -10.70 10.16 -5.53
N SER A 209 -11.99 10.29 -5.89
CA SER A 209 -13.06 9.45 -5.35
C SER A 209 -12.93 8.00 -5.77
N ILE A 210 -12.57 7.73 -7.02
CA ILE A 210 -12.30 6.37 -7.50
C ILE A 210 -11.11 5.79 -6.75
N ALA A 211 -10.01 6.54 -6.62
CA ALA A 211 -8.83 6.07 -5.90
C ALA A 211 -9.12 5.85 -4.41
N ALA A 212 -9.89 6.73 -3.76
CA ALA A 212 -10.31 6.59 -2.37
C ALA A 212 -11.13 5.32 -2.15
N PHE A 213 -12.13 5.08 -3.00
CA PHE A 213 -12.97 3.88 -2.93
C PHE A 213 -12.14 2.61 -3.05
N PHE A 214 -11.28 2.52 -4.06
CA PHE A 214 -10.44 1.34 -4.29
C PHE A 214 -9.22 1.22 -3.36
N ASN A 215 -8.88 2.26 -2.62
CA ASN A 215 -7.86 2.17 -1.57
C ASN A 215 -8.39 1.50 -0.30
N ILE A 216 -9.70 1.61 -0.04
CA ILE A 216 -10.38 1.00 1.10
C ILE A 216 -10.68 -0.49 0.84
N TYR A 217 -10.93 -0.85 -0.41
CA TYR A 217 -11.32 -2.20 -0.80
C TYR A 217 -10.09 -3.11 -0.93
#